data_a29465ff1181ae42f0cdd51dcb3d58df
#
_entry.id   a29465ff1181ae42f0cdd51dcb3d58df
#
_cell.length_a   1.000
_cell.length_b   1.000
_cell.length_c   1.000
_cell.angle_alpha   90.00
_cell.angle_beta   90.00
_cell.angle_gamma   90.00
#
_symmetry.space_group_name_H-M   'P 1'
#
loop_
_entity.id
_entity.type
_entity.pdbx_description
1 polymer ?
#
loop_
_entity_poly.entity_id
_entity_poly.type
_entity_poly.pdbx_seq_one_letter_code
_entity_poly.pdbx_strand_id
1 'polypeptide(L)' 'MKQVKVGMFKLPGIAFPRDPTPEIVEEMIAWAEENHCGYCAGPRLWSFKTEAQRDWFILRWSDHIPKEENKEVE' A
#
# COMPACT_ATOMS: atom_id res chain seq x y z
N MET A 1 -6.53 -1.38 -4.68
CA MET A 1 -5.96 -0.96 -3.40
C MET A 1 -7.02 -0.22 -2.61
N LYS A 2 -7.18 -0.58 -1.37
CA LYS A 2 -8.21 -0.02 -0.54
C LYS A 2 -7.58 0.82 0.56
N GLN A 3 -8.09 2.02 0.78
CA GLN A 3 -7.59 2.89 1.84
C GLN A 3 -8.20 2.44 3.17
N VAL A 4 -7.34 2.33 4.19
CA VAL A 4 -7.75 1.84 5.50
C VAL A 4 -7.08 2.66 6.58
N LYS A 5 -7.49 2.45 7.81
CA LYS A 5 -6.81 3.02 8.99
C LYS A 5 -6.09 1.89 9.70
N VAL A 6 -4.88 2.16 10.15
CA VAL A 6 -4.01 1.12 10.68
C VAL A 6 -3.65 1.45 12.12
N GLY A 7 -3.80 0.45 12.99
CA GLY A 7 -3.33 0.54 14.35
C GLY A 7 -4.20 1.37 15.26
N MET A 8 -3.72 1.50 16.50
CA MET A 8 -4.44 2.21 17.55
C MET A 8 -4.60 3.69 17.22
N PHE A 9 -3.62 4.28 16.54
CA PHE A 9 -3.66 5.69 16.21
C PHE A 9 -4.36 5.97 14.90
N LYS A 10 -4.89 4.95 14.24
CA LYS A 10 -5.65 5.09 13.00
C LYS A 10 -4.88 5.83 11.94
N LEU A 11 -3.63 5.41 11.74
CA LEU A 11 -2.77 6.01 10.73
C LEU A 11 -3.30 5.68 9.34
N PRO A 12 -3.07 6.56 8.36
CA PRO A 12 -3.45 6.25 6.98
C PRO A 12 -2.75 4.99 6.50
N GLY A 13 -3.45 4.18 5.73
CA GLY A 13 -2.87 2.96 5.22
C GLY A 13 -3.59 2.49 3.99
N ILE A 14 -3.06 1.41 3.40
CA ILE A 14 -3.71 0.75 2.27
C ILE A 14 -3.69 -0.75 2.50
N ALA A 15 -4.71 -1.40 1.96
CA ALA A 15 -4.80 -2.86 1.95
C ALA A 15 -4.92 -3.32 0.52
N PHE A 16 -4.19 -4.37 0.16
CA PHE A 16 -4.22 -4.91 -1.18
C PHE A 16 -5.31 -5.97 -1.29
N PRO A 17 -5.95 -6.10 -2.45
CA PRO A 17 -7.00 -7.12 -2.62
C PRO A 17 -6.44 -8.53 -2.59
N ARG A 18 -5.16 -8.70 -2.91
CA ARG A 18 -4.50 -10.00 -2.85
C ARG A 18 -3.02 -9.77 -2.61
N ASP A 19 -2.31 -10.84 -2.30
CA ASP A 19 -0.89 -10.73 -2.00
C ASP A 19 -0.13 -10.32 -3.26
N PRO A 20 0.70 -9.27 -3.18
CA PRO A 20 1.59 -8.96 -4.29
C PRO A 20 2.71 -9.99 -4.38
N THR A 21 3.38 -10.01 -5.52
CA THR A 21 4.49 -10.95 -5.68
C THR A 21 5.64 -10.57 -4.75
N PRO A 22 6.45 -11.55 -4.33
CA PRO A 22 7.57 -11.24 -3.44
C PRO A 22 8.54 -10.22 -4.03
N GLU A 23 8.78 -10.27 -5.34
CA GLU A 23 9.69 -9.32 -5.96
C GLU A 23 9.16 -7.89 -5.82
N ILE A 24 7.87 -7.71 -6.04
CA ILE A 24 7.28 -6.37 -5.92
C ILE A 24 7.30 -5.90 -4.47
N VAL A 25 7.03 -6.81 -3.53
CA VAL A 25 7.07 -6.44 -2.12
C VAL A 25 8.45 -5.96 -1.72
N GLU A 26 9.49 -6.67 -2.17
CA GLU A 26 10.86 -6.26 -1.84
C GLU A 26 11.19 -4.90 -2.42
N GLU A 27 10.77 -4.65 -3.65
CA GLU A 27 11.00 -3.35 -4.27
C GLU A 27 10.26 -2.24 -3.54
N MET A 28 9.03 -2.51 -3.13
CA MET A 28 8.25 -1.53 -2.39
C MET A 28 8.91 -1.21 -1.05
N ILE A 29 9.38 -2.23 -0.35
CA ILE A 29 10.02 -2.02 0.94
C ILE A 29 11.29 -1.20 0.77
N ALA A 30 12.12 -1.53 -0.22
CA ALA A 30 13.35 -0.78 -0.46
C ALA A 30 13.05 0.67 -0.81
N TRP A 31 12.07 0.89 -1.68
CA TRP A 31 11.69 2.24 -2.06
C TRP A 31 11.17 3.03 -0.87
N ALA A 32 10.35 2.40 -0.04
CA ALA A 32 9.77 3.06 1.12
C ALA A 32 10.84 3.45 2.12
N GLU A 33 11.82 2.57 2.32
CA GLU A 33 12.92 2.90 3.23
C GLU A 33 13.77 4.04 2.70
N GLU A 34 14.03 4.01 1.40
CA GLU A 34 14.85 5.05 0.78
C GLU A 34 14.16 6.40 0.85
N ASN A 35 12.86 6.43 0.70
CA ASN A 35 12.10 7.68 0.66
C ASN A 35 11.39 8.00 1.98
N HIS A 36 11.58 7.18 2.99
CA HIS A 36 10.91 7.35 4.29
C HIS A 36 9.40 7.48 4.13
N CYS A 37 8.82 6.62 3.31
CA CYS A 37 7.43 6.73 2.92
C CYS A 37 6.66 5.48 3.32
N GLY A 38 6.30 5.38 4.60
CA GLY A 38 5.47 4.30 5.09
C GLY A 38 6.25 3.04 5.44
N TYR A 39 5.53 2.04 5.87
CA TYR A 39 6.15 0.75 6.17
C TYR A 39 5.13 -0.36 5.98
N CYS A 40 5.65 -1.58 5.78
CA CYS A 40 4.83 -2.76 5.56
C CYS A 40 4.35 -3.28 6.90
N ALA A 41 3.06 -3.16 7.16
CA ALA A 41 2.47 -3.57 8.43
C ALA A 41 1.97 -5.00 8.41
N GLY A 42 1.88 -5.62 7.23
CA GLY A 42 1.44 -6.99 7.09
C GLY A 42 1.56 -7.42 5.65
N PRO A 43 1.18 -8.68 5.32
CA PRO A 43 1.39 -9.18 3.96
C PRO A 43 0.68 -8.35 2.90
N ARG A 44 -0.45 -7.77 3.22
CA ARG A 44 -1.21 -6.96 2.28
C ARG A 44 -1.58 -5.61 2.87
N LEU A 45 -0.79 -5.15 3.86
CA LEU A 45 -1.17 -3.95 4.61
C LEU A 45 0.03 -3.04 4.74
N TRP A 46 -0.15 -1.79 4.41
CA TRP A 46 0.87 -0.76 4.54
C TRP A 46 0.33 0.39 5.39
N SER A 47 1.23 1.02 6.13
CA SER A 47 0.88 2.13 7.01
C SER A 47 1.77 3.32 6.69
N PHE A 48 1.19 4.52 6.79
CA PHE A 48 1.90 5.77 6.48
C PHE A 48 1.67 6.78 7.59
N LYS A 49 2.57 7.73 7.71
CA LYS A 49 2.43 8.77 8.73
C LYS A 49 1.40 9.83 8.34
N THR A 50 1.30 10.12 7.05
CA THR A 50 0.38 11.15 6.57
C THR A 50 -0.34 10.64 5.35
N GLU A 51 -1.47 11.28 5.02
CA GLU A 51 -2.20 10.95 3.81
C GLU A 51 -1.41 11.29 2.56
N ALA A 52 -0.59 12.32 2.62
CA ALA A 52 0.25 12.67 1.48
C ALA A 52 1.23 11.56 1.15
N GLN A 53 1.81 10.93 2.18
CA GLN A 53 2.70 9.80 1.96
C GLN A 53 1.96 8.62 1.36
N ARG A 54 0.76 8.35 1.86
CA ARG A 54 -0.06 7.28 1.32
C ARG A 54 -0.34 7.52 -0.17
N ASP A 55 -0.73 8.75 -0.51
CA ASP A 55 -1.05 9.06 -1.90
C ASP A 55 0.17 8.95 -2.79
N TRP A 56 1.34 9.37 -2.30
CA TRP A 56 2.59 9.25 -3.04
C TRP A 56 2.91 7.79 -3.34
N PHE A 57 2.76 6.93 -2.34
CA PHE A 57 2.98 5.49 -2.52
C PHE A 57 2.02 4.94 -3.58
N ILE A 58 0.76 5.32 -3.50
CA ILE A 58 -0.23 4.85 -4.46
C ILE A 58 0.16 5.26 -5.88
N LEU A 59 0.55 6.52 -6.07
CA LEU A 59 0.96 6.99 -7.39
C LEU A 59 2.15 6.22 -7.93
N ARG A 60 3.12 5.93 -7.06
CA ARG A 60 4.34 5.24 -7.49
C ARG A 60 4.07 3.79 -7.87
N TRP A 61 3.20 3.13 -7.14
CA TRP A 61 3.09 1.68 -7.24
C TRP A 61 1.78 1.18 -7.81
N SER A 62 0.87 2.05 -8.20
CA SER A 62 -0.46 1.62 -8.64
C SER A 62 -0.39 0.67 -9.84
N ASP A 63 0.60 0.85 -10.73
CA ASP A 63 0.71 0.00 -11.90
C ASP A 63 1.33 -1.35 -11.61
N HIS A 64 1.93 -1.50 -10.42
CA HIS A 64 2.64 -2.72 -10.05
C HIS A 64 1.88 -3.57 -9.05
N ILE A 65 0.74 -3.10 -8.57
CA ILE A 65 -0.02 -3.78 -7.53
C ILE A 65 -1.23 -4.44 -8.15
N PRO A 66 -1.61 -5.64 -7.71
CA PRO A 66 -2.81 -6.29 -8.23
C PRO A 66 -4.02 -5.38 -8.04
N LYS A 67 -4.82 -5.23 -9.09
CA LYS A 67 -6.00 -4.39 -9.02
C LYS A 67 -7.18 -5.17 -8.50
N GLU A 68 -8.09 -4.46 -7.83
CA GLU A 68 -9.30 -5.09 -7.38
C GLU A 68 -10.14 -5.49 -8.57
N GLU A 69 -10.78 -6.63 -8.43
CA GLU A 69 -11.74 -7.04 -9.43
C GLU A 69 -12.94 -6.15 -9.33
N ASN A 70 -13.34 -5.64 -10.42
CA ASN A 70 -14.45 -4.81 -10.37
C ASN A 70 -15.63 -5.48 -10.75
N LYS A 71 -16.17 -5.76 -10.22
CA LYS A 71 -17.27 -6.36 -10.64
C LYS A 71 -18.40 -5.61 -10.88
N GLU A 72 -17.85 -4.95 -10.91
CA GLU A 72 -18.60 -4.45 -11.07
C GLU A 72 -19.32 -4.32 -11.46
N VAL A 73 -19.27 -4.16 -11.60
CA VAL A 73 -19.86 -3.92 -12.03
C VAL A 73 -20.53 -4.14 -12.35
N GLU A 74 -20.64 -4.17 -12.54
CA GLU A 74 -21.25 -4.30 -12.91
C GLU A 74 -21.86 -4.43 -13.04
#